data_88f9dd3079e46f305337bcaf739bfde8
#
_entry.id   88f9dd3079e46f305337bcaf739bfde8
#
_cell.length_a   1.000
_cell.length_b   1.000
_cell.length_c   1.000
_cell.angle_alpha   90.00
_cell.angle_beta   90.00
_cell.angle_gamma   90.00
#
_symmetry.space_group_name_H-M   'P 1'
#
loop_
_entity.id
_entity.type
_entity.pdbx_description
1 polymer ?
#
loop_
_entity_poly.entity_id
_entity_poly.type
_entity_poly.pdbx_seq_one_letter_code
_entity_poly.pdbx_strand_id
1 'polypeptide(L)'
;IRPPSKEKIRDRVLNLDEIKNIWAACDQMGYPWGPIFQLLMLTGARLREVSQASWSEVSIADGTFDLPASRTKNKRSHQIQLSDQAQNIIQTLPRIEGQTLLFTTNGTTAVSGFSKVKKRLDIISGVTGWRFHDLRRSFATHSTERLGISPVIADKILNHVTGQVRGVA
;
A
#
# COMPACT_ATOMS: atom_id res chain seq x y z
N ILE A 1 -34.49 17.29 6.91
CA ILE A 1 -33.10 16.76 6.95
C ILE A 1 -33.16 15.34 6.42
N ARG A 2 -32.63 15.08 5.23
CA ARG A 2 -32.54 13.72 4.71
C ARG A 2 -31.47 12.96 5.50
N PRO A 3 -31.73 11.73 5.98
CA PRO A 3 -30.70 10.93 6.61
C PRO A 3 -29.57 10.65 5.59
N PRO A 4 -28.29 10.58 6.04
CA PRO A 4 -27.19 10.28 5.13
C PRO A 4 -27.45 8.93 4.47
N SER A 5 -27.37 8.87 3.15
CA SER A 5 -27.49 7.62 2.41
C SER A 5 -26.45 6.64 2.93
N LYS A 6 -26.86 5.40 3.23
CA LYS A 6 -25.93 4.31 3.58
C LYS A 6 -24.91 4.20 2.45
N GLU A 7 -23.66 4.56 2.72
CA GLU A 7 -22.58 4.33 1.76
C GLU A 7 -22.56 2.84 1.41
N LYS A 8 -22.77 2.51 0.14
CA LYS A 8 -22.57 1.13 -0.34
C LYS A 8 -21.14 0.72 -0.06
N ILE A 9 -20.96 -0.34 0.70
CA ILE A 9 -19.66 -0.97 0.90
C ILE A 9 -19.13 -1.32 -0.49
N ARG A 10 -17.96 -0.78 -0.83
CA ARG A 10 -17.34 -1.00 -2.12
C ARG A 10 -16.54 -2.30 -2.08
N ASP A 11 -16.82 -3.23 -3.00
CA ASP A 11 -16.20 -4.56 -3.07
C ASP A 11 -15.27 -4.72 -4.27
N ARG A 12 -14.66 -3.64 -4.76
CA ARG A 12 -13.77 -3.67 -5.91
C ARG A 12 -12.48 -4.45 -5.59
N VAL A 13 -12.28 -5.57 -6.24
CA VAL A 13 -11.05 -6.35 -6.28
C VAL A 13 -10.51 -6.28 -7.71
N LEU A 14 -9.25 -5.93 -7.85
CA LEU A 14 -8.54 -5.92 -9.13
C LEU A 14 -8.17 -7.35 -9.52
N ASN A 15 -8.44 -7.75 -10.76
CA ASN A 15 -7.97 -9.03 -11.25
C ASN A 15 -6.47 -8.99 -11.59
N LEU A 16 -5.88 -10.15 -11.92
CA LEU A 16 -4.43 -10.22 -12.15
C LEU A 16 -3.97 -9.44 -13.39
N ASP A 17 -4.78 -9.37 -14.43
CA ASP A 17 -4.40 -8.62 -15.63
C ASP A 17 -4.44 -7.12 -15.37
N GLU A 18 -5.41 -6.65 -14.60
CA GLU A 18 -5.44 -5.26 -14.11
C GLU A 18 -4.23 -4.93 -13.25
N ILE A 19 -3.84 -5.84 -12.33
CA ILE A 19 -2.64 -5.68 -11.50
C ILE A 19 -1.38 -5.63 -12.35
N LYS A 20 -1.24 -6.51 -13.35
CA LYS A 20 -0.10 -6.49 -14.30
C LYS A 20 -0.04 -5.18 -15.08
N ASN A 21 -1.16 -4.69 -15.58
CA ASN A 21 -1.23 -3.44 -16.32
C ASN A 21 -0.86 -2.24 -15.44
N ILE A 22 -1.35 -2.22 -14.19
CA ILE A 22 -0.98 -1.19 -13.21
C ILE A 22 0.52 -1.29 -12.89
N TRP A 23 1.07 -2.49 -12.73
CA TRP A 23 2.49 -2.71 -12.48
C TRP A 23 3.35 -2.14 -13.60
N ALA A 24 3.06 -2.49 -14.85
CA ALA A 24 3.77 -1.98 -16.03
C ALA A 24 3.67 -0.45 -16.16
N ALA A 25 2.52 0.12 -15.79
CA ALA A 25 2.34 1.57 -15.75
C ALA A 25 3.20 2.22 -14.65
N CYS A 26 3.40 1.54 -13.52
CA CYS A 26 4.29 2.02 -12.45
C CYS A 26 5.74 2.12 -12.93
N ASP A 27 6.23 1.16 -13.72
CA ASP A 27 7.57 1.20 -14.31
C ASP A 27 7.74 2.43 -15.21
N GLN A 28 6.73 2.78 -15.99
CA GLN A 28 6.73 3.98 -16.84
C GLN A 28 6.65 5.29 -16.03
N MET A 29 5.99 5.26 -14.88
CA MET A 29 5.86 6.46 -14.04
C MET A 29 7.15 6.82 -13.31
N GLY A 30 7.96 5.83 -12.97
CA GLY A 30 9.21 6.00 -12.27
C GLY A 30 9.08 6.57 -10.85
N TYR A 31 10.23 6.96 -10.31
CA TYR A 31 10.31 7.54 -8.95
C TYR A 31 9.64 8.94 -8.90
N PRO A 32 8.95 9.28 -7.81
CA PRO A 32 8.70 8.44 -6.64
C PRO A 32 7.45 7.57 -6.74
N TRP A 33 6.62 7.77 -7.75
CA TRP A 33 5.25 7.26 -7.81
C TRP A 33 5.16 5.76 -8.11
N GLY A 34 5.91 5.31 -9.12
CA GLY A 34 5.91 3.89 -9.49
C GLY A 34 6.26 2.98 -8.32
N PRO A 35 7.42 3.17 -7.67
CA PRO A 35 7.82 2.38 -6.51
C PRO A 35 6.81 2.42 -5.35
N ILE A 36 6.15 3.55 -5.08
CA ILE A 36 5.09 3.63 -4.06
C ILE A 36 3.98 2.64 -4.37
N PHE A 37 3.47 2.65 -5.60
CA PHE A 37 2.32 1.80 -5.95
C PHE A 37 2.71 0.34 -6.06
N GLN A 38 3.92 0.03 -6.52
CA GLN A 38 4.47 -1.33 -6.52
C GLN A 38 4.58 -1.88 -5.09
N LEU A 39 5.10 -1.10 -4.14
CA LEU A 39 5.17 -1.51 -2.73
C LEU A 39 3.77 -1.69 -2.11
N LEU A 40 2.78 -0.87 -2.49
CA LEU A 40 1.40 -1.10 -2.06
C LEU A 40 0.84 -2.44 -2.54
N MET A 41 1.15 -2.83 -3.78
CA MET A 41 0.73 -4.13 -4.34
C MET A 41 1.44 -5.31 -3.67
N LEU A 42 2.72 -5.16 -3.32
CA LEU A 42 3.53 -6.23 -2.71
C LEU A 42 3.28 -6.43 -1.22
N THR A 43 2.87 -5.37 -0.51
CA THR A 43 2.77 -5.40 0.97
C THR A 43 1.35 -5.33 1.49
N GLY A 44 0.42 -4.86 0.67
CA GLY A 44 -0.93 -4.54 1.13
C GLY A 44 -0.99 -3.39 2.16
N ALA A 45 0.10 -2.65 2.37
CA ALA A 45 0.15 -1.53 3.30
C ALA A 45 -0.78 -0.38 2.90
N ARG A 46 -1.03 0.55 3.80
CA ARG A 46 -1.84 1.74 3.49
C ARG A 46 -1.00 2.78 2.75
N LEU A 47 -1.66 3.56 1.89
CA LEU A 47 -1.00 4.57 1.07
C LEU A 47 -0.05 5.47 1.87
N ARG A 48 -0.49 5.99 3.01
CA ARG A 48 0.34 6.87 3.84
C ARG A 48 1.45 6.13 4.59
N GLU A 49 1.26 4.86 4.88
CA GLU A 49 2.30 4.03 5.51
C GLU A 49 3.50 3.91 4.56
N VAL A 50 3.27 3.68 3.27
CA VAL A 50 4.33 3.59 2.27
C VAL A 50 4.84 4.98 1.86
N SER A 51 3.95 5.88 1.45
CA SER A 51 4.36 7.17 0.87
C SER A 51 5.07 8.12 1.83
N GLN A 52 4.92 7.91 3.13
CA GLN A 52 5.61 8.68 4.19
C GLN A 52 6.70 7.85 4.88
N ALA A 53 7.12 6.74 4.28
CA ALA A 53 8.15 5.88 4.85
C ALA A 53 9.50 6.61 4.95
N SER A 54 10.20 6.36 6.06
CA SER A 54 11.57 6.84 6.29
C SER A 54 12.57 5.69 6.17
N TRP A 55 13.81 6.01 5.83
CA TRP A 55 14.90 5.04 5.76
C TRP A 55 15.14 4.31 7.09
N SER A 56 14.89 4.99 8.22
CA SER A 56 15.03 4.39 9.55
C SER A 56 13.97 3.32 9.87
N GLU A 57 12.91 3.24 9.10
CA GLU A 57 11.84 2.25 9.26
C GLU A 57 12.09 0.98 8.44
N VAL A 58 13.10 0.95 7.58
CA VAL A 58 13.37 -0.17 6.68
C VAL A 58 14.72 -0.81 7.02
N SER A 59 14.71 -2.11 7.28
CA SER A 59 15.91 -2.95 7.36
C SER A 59 15.95 -3.91 6.18
N ILE A 60 16.89 -3.65 5.26
CA ILE A 60 17.11 -4.58 4.13
C ILE A 60 17.75 -5.87 4.62
N ALA A 61 18.65 -5.79 5.61
CA ALA A 61 19.31 -6.97 6.16
C ALA A 61 18.33 -7.96 6.79
N ASP A 62 17.28 -7.44 7.46
CA ASP A 62 16.26 -8.26 8.10
C ASP A 62 15.04 -8.48 7.18
N GLY A 63 14.97 -7.78 6.06
CA GLY A 63 13.81 -7.82 5.15
C GLY A 63 12.55 -7.26 5.78
N THR A 64 12.65 -6.18 6.58
CA THR A 64 11.51 -5.64 7.34
C THR A 64 11.24 -4.17 7.06
N PHE A 65 9.97 -3.81 7.22
CA PHE A 65 9.50 -2.44 7.26
C PHE A 65 8.70 -2.24 8.55
N ASP A 66 9.28 -1.48 9.48
CA ASP A 66 8.79 -1.32 10.85
C ASP A 66 8.02 -0.02 11.00
N LEU A 67 6.70 -0.12 11.12
CA LEU A 67 5.79 1.01 11.30
C LEU A 67 5.58 1.27 12.79
N PRO A 68 6.02 2.42 13.33
CA PRO A 68 5.74 2.78 14.72
C PRO A 68 4.24 3.05 14.92
N ALA A 69 3.75 2.87 16.15
CA ALA A 69 2.35 3.04 16.51
C ALA A 69 1.79 4.43 16.12
N SER A 70 2.62 5.47 16.15
CA SER A 70 2.24 6.84 15.76
C SER A 70 1.85 6.97 14.28
N ARG A 71 2.34 6.09 13.42
CA ARG A 71 2.07 6.10 11.97
C ARG A 71 0.98 5.14 11.53
N THR A 72 0.52 4.25 12.39
CA THR A 72 -0.53 3.30 12.08
C THR A 72 -1.91 3.82 12.50
N LYS A 73 -2.94 3.49 11.72
CA LYS A 73 -4.32 3.93 11.99
C LYS A 73 -4.86 3.41 13.33
N ASN A 74 -4.45 2.21 13.72
CA ASN A 74 -4.91 1.54 14.96
C ASN A 74 -4.01 1.81 16.17
N LYS A 75 -3.00 2.68 16.02
CA LYS A 75 -2.03 3.04 17.07
C LYS A 75 -1.28 1.83 17.67
N ARG A 76 -1.03 0.81 16.88
CA ARG A 76 -0.20 -0.35 17.23
C ARG A 76 0.97 -0.42 16.27
N SER A 77 2.17 -0.66 16.78
CA SER A 77 3.33 -0.92 15.93
C SER A 77 3.05 -2.11 15.03
N HIS A 78 3.60 -2.09 13.83
CA HIS A 78 3.39 -3.13 12.85
C HIS A 78 4.66 -3.36 12.05
N GLN A 79 5.10 -4.60 11.97
CA GLN A 79 6.22 -5.01 11.14
C GLN A 79 5.69 -5.70 9.89
N ILE A 80 6.11 -5.20 8.73
CA ILE A 80 5.80 -5.78 7.43
C ILE A 80 7.04 -6.53 6.95
N GLN A 81 6.88 -7.82 6.63
CA GLN A 81 7.92 -8.59 5.97
C GLN A 81 7.98 -8.20 4.49
N LEU A 82 9.17 -7.87 4.03
CA LEU A 82 9.42 -7.47 2.65
C LEU A 82 9.86 -8.68 1.83
N SER A 83 9.16 -8.97 0.75
CA SER A 83 9.63 -9.93 -0.24
C SER A 83 10.93 -9.42 -0.91
N ASP A 84 11.70 -10.32 -1.52
CA ASP A 84 12.92 -9.96 -2.26
C ASP A 84 12.62 -8.88 -3.32
N GLN A 85 11.47 -8.97 -3.98
CA GLN A 85 11.05 -7.98 -4.96
C GLN A 85 10.81 -6.60 -4.32
N ALA A 86 10.18 -6.54 -3.14
CA ALA A 86 9.98 -5.28 -2.42
C ALA A 86 11.31 -4.70 -1.93
N GLN A 87 12.23 -5.54 -1.44
CA GLN A 87 13.57 -5.11 -1.04
C GLN A 87 14.36 -4.55 -2.23
N ASN A 88 14.32 -5.23 -3.38
CA ASN A 88 14.98 -4.78 -4.61
C ASN A 88 14.46 -3.41 -5.05
N ILE A 89 13.14 -3.17 -5.01
CA ILE A 89 12.56 -1.87 -5.30
C ILE A 89 13.14 -0.81 -4.37
N ILE A 90 13.16 -1.06 -3.05
CA ILE A 90 13.67 -0.11 -2.06
C ILE A 90 15.16 0.17 -2.26
N GLN A 91 15.97 -0.84 -2.57
CA GLN A 91 17.40 -0.70 -2.81
C GLN A 91 17.73 0.17 -4.03
N THR A 92 16.85 0.20 -5.03
CA THR A 92 17.02 1.02 -6.24
C THR A 92 16.56 2.46 -6.07
N LEU A 93 15.94 2.82 -4.94
CA LEU A 93 15.50 4.19 -4.69
C LEU A 93 16.71 5.13 -4.54
N PRO A 94 16.60 6.37 -5.04
CA PRO A 94 17.67 7.35 -4.87
C PRO A 94 17.88 7.66 -3.39
N ARG A 95 19.12 7.57 -2.93
CA ARG A 95 19.56 8.02 -1.61
C ARG A 95 20.30 9.34 -1.73
N ILE A 96 19.72 10.39 -1.17
CA ILE A 96 20.30 11.72 -1.12
C ILE A 96 20.78 11.95 0.33
N GLU A 97 22.00 12.40 0.50
CA GLU A 97 22.54 12.69 1.82
C GLU A 97 21.66 13.68 2.58
N GLY A 98 21.40 13.41 3.86
CA GLY A 98 20.49 14.21 4.69
C GLY A 98 19.00 13.95 4.47
N GLN A 99 18.62 13.13 3.48
CA GLN A 99 17.22 12.77 3.24
C GLN A 99 16.77 11.62 4.15
N THR A 100 15.71 11.86 4.92
CA THR A 100 15.14 10.84 5.83
C THR A 100 14.05 10.00 5.17
N LEU A 101 13.30 10.55 4.20
CA LEU A 101 12.16 9.91 3.56
C LEU A 101 12.60 9.07 2.36
N LEU A 102 11.92 7.92 2.16
CA LEU A 102 12.09 7.11 0.94
C LEU A 102 11.55 7.83 -0.30
N PHE A 103 10.45 8.55 -0.14
CA PHE A 103 9.70 9.17 -1.24
C PHE A 103 9.51 10.66 -1.02
N THR A 104 10.21 11.44 -1.81
CA THR A 104 10.15 12.90 -1.78
C THR A 104 10.50 13.46 -3.14
N THR A 105 9.99 14.65 -3.48
CA THR A 105 10.34 15.38 -4.70
C THR A 105 11.19 16.62 -4.41
N ASN A 106 11.30 17.03 -3.15
CA ASN A 106 12.02 18.22 -2.70
C ASN A 106 13.08 17.93 -1.62
N GLY A 107 13.28 16.65 -1.25
CA GLY A 107 14.22 16.22 -0.22
C GLY A 107 13.75 16.38 1.23
N THR A 108 12.68 17.11 1.49
CA THR A 108 12.26 17.49 2.86
C THR A 108 10.88 17.00 3.25
N THR A 109 9.94 16.95 2.31
CA THR A 109 8.55 16.58 2.59
C THR A 109 8.15 15.32 1.85
N ALA A 110 7.24 14.55 2.43
CA ALA A 110 6.63 13.43 1.75
C ALA A 110 5.80 13.88 0.54
N VAL A 111 5.72 13.01 -0.45
CA VAL A 111 4.95 13.28 -1.68
C VAL A 111 3.47 13.47 -1.39
N SER A 112 2.82 14.29 -2.20
CA SER A 112 1.40 14.62 -2.14
C SER A 112 0.79 14.69 -3.55
N GLY A 113 -0.50 14.99 -3.67
CA GLY A 113 -1.14 15.12 -5.00
C GLY A 113 -1.60 13.81 -5.61
N PHE A 114 -1.86 12.79 -4.80
CA PHE A 114 -2.22 11.43 -5.23
C PHE A 114 -3.42 11.37 -6.19
N SER A 115 -4.37 12.29 -6.11
CA SER A 115 -5.52 12.31 -7.04
C SER A 115 -5.10 12.57 -8.48
N LYS A 116 -4.14 13.49 -8.70
CA LYS A 116 -3.60 13.78 -10.03
C LYS A 116 -2.76 12.63 -10.56
N VAL A 117 -1.93 12.07 -9.69
CA VAL A 117 -1.08 10.92 -10.01
C VAL A 117 -1.89 9.68 -10.33
N LYS A 118 -2.98 9.44 -9.58
CA LYS A 118 -3.94 8.35 -9.84
C LYS A 118 -4.56 8.44 -11.24
N LYS A 119 -4.99 9.65 -11.64
CA LYS A 119 -5.52 9.86 -12.99
C LYS A 119 -4.49 9.52 -14.08
N ARG A 120 -3.23 9.91 -13.88
CA ARG A 120 -2.14 9.56 -14.80
C ARG A 120 -1.93 8.04 -14.85
N LEU A 121 -1.91 7.38 -13.68
CA LEU A 121 -1.77 5.93 -13.60
C LEU A 121 -2.93 5.20 -14.32
N ASP A 122 -4.15 5.68 -14.18
CA ASP A 122 -5.33 5.14 -14.88
C ASP A 122 -5.19 5.24 -16.39
N ILE A 123 -4.69 6.36 -16.89
CA ILE A 123 -4.47 6.58 -18.34
C ILE A 123 -3.41 5.62 -18.86
N ILE A 124 -2.27 5.50 -18.19
CA ILE A 124 -1.15 4.67 -18.65
C ILE A 124 -1.51 3.18 -18.56
N SER A 125 -2.14 2.75 -17.47
CA SER A 125 -2.51 1.34 -17.27
C SER A 125 -3.74 0.89 -18.06
N GLY A 126 -4.58 1.82 -18.47
CA GLY A 126 -5.91 1.52 -19.04
C GLY A 126 -6.90 0.97 -18.00
N VAL A 127 -6.55 0.95 -16.72
CA VAL A 127 -7.39 0.41 -15.64
C VAL A 127 -8.05 1.55 -14.88
N THR A 128 -9.37 1.55 -14.85
CA THR A 128 -10.17 2.61 -14.23
C THR A 128 -11.14 2.08 -13.17
N GLY A 129 -11.85 2.97 -12.51
CA GLY A 129 -12.89 2.58 -11.57
C GLY A 129 -12.38 1.96 -10.26
N TRP A 130 -11.14 2.19 -9.87
CA TRP A 130 -10.53 1.69 -8.64
C TRP A 130 -9.90 2.82 -7.82
N ARG A 131 -9.62 2.54 -6.55
CA ARG A 131 -8.96 3.44 -5.59
C ARG A 131 -7.72 2.77 -5.00
N PHE A 132 -6.79 3.51 -4.44
CA PHE A 132 -5.59 2.93 -3.80
C PHE A 132 -5.91 1.89 -2.73
N HIS A 133 -7.00 2.06 -1.99
CA HIS A 133 -7.42 1.08 -1.00
C HIS A 133 -7.85 -0.27 -1.63
N ASP A 134 -8.25 -0.27 -2.90
CA ASP A 134 -8.61 -1.49 -3.60
C ASP A 134 -7.37 -2.35 -3.92
N LEU A 135 -6.15 -1.78 -4.00
CA LEU A 135 -4.90 -2.55 -4.05
C LEU A 135 -4.73 -3.43 -2.81
N ARG A 136 -4.95 -2.85 -1.64
CA ARG A 136 -4.88 -3.57 -0.36
C ARG A 136 -5.97 -4.64 -0.25
N ARG A 137 -7.18 -4.35 -0.71
CA ARG A 137 -8.27 -5.33 -0.78
C ARG A 137 -7.91 -6.48 -1.74
N SER A 138 -7.37 -6.15 -2.91
CA SER A 138 -6.91 -7.14 -3.89
C SER A 138 -5.78 -8.01 -3.33
N PHE A 139 -4.83 -7.41 -2.60
CA PHE A 139 -3.79 -8.15 -1.89
C PHE A 139 -4.40 -9.16 -0.91
N ALA A 140 -5.34 -8.75 -0.05
CA ALA A 140 -6.01 -9.63 0.90
C ALA A 140 -6.74 -10.79 0.20
N THR A 141 -7.55 -10.47 -0.80
CA THR A 141 -8.34 -11.46 -1.56
C THR A 141 -7.43 -12.46 -2.27
N HIS A 142 -6.45 -12.00 -3.03
CA HIS A 142 -5.55 -12.91 -3.75
C HIS A 142 -4.66 -13.73 -2.83
N SER A 143 -4.24 -13.18 -1.68
CA SER A 143 -3.49 -13.94 -0.67
C SER A 143 -4.30 -15.11 -0.11
N THR A 144 -5.58 -14.92 0.14
CA THR A 144 -6.44 -15.99 0.66
C THR A 144 -6.87 -16.98 -0.43
N GLU A 145 -7.31 -16.49 -1.58
CA GLU A 145 -7.91 -17.34 -2.62
C GLU A 145 -6.87 -18.08 -3.45
N ARG A 146 -5.68 -17.48 -3.68
CA ARG A 146 -4.67 -18.06 -4.57
C ARG A 146 -3.48 -18.67 -3.85
N LEU A 147 -3.09 -18.11 -2.70
CA LEU A 147 -1.95 -18.60 -1.93
C LEU A 147 -2.37 -19.46 -0.74
N GLY A 148 -3.69 -19.63 -0.51
CA GLY A 148 -4.21 -20.43 0.59
C GLY A 148 -3.89 -19.86 1.98
N ILE A 149 -3.53 -18.58 2.08
CA ILE A 149 -3.28 -17.93 3.37
C ILE A 149 -4.60 -17.80 4.11
N SER A 150 -4.66 -18.29 5.36
CA SER A 150 -5.90 -18.18 6.13
C SER A 150 -6.31 -16.72 6.33
N PRO A 151 -7.61 -16.39 6.35
CA PRO A 151 -8.10 -15.02 6.58
C PRO A 151 -7.52 -14.38 7.85
N VAL A 152 -7.34 -15.17 8.91
CA VAL A 152 -6.75 -14.69 10.18
C VAL A 152 -5.30 -14.23 9.99
N ILE A 153 -4.52 -14.95 9.19
CA ILE A 153 -3.13 -14.57 8.87
C ILE A 153 -3.13 -13.34 7.97
N ALA A 154 -3.99 -13.30 6.96
CA ALA A 154 -4.12 -12.13 6.07
C ALA A 154 -4.47 -10.86 6.87
N ASP A 155 -5.37 -10.94 7.84
CA ASP A 155 -5.72 -9.82 8.73
C ASP A 155 -4.53 -9.38 9.59
N LYS A 156 -3.72 -10.31 10.09
CA LYS A 156 -2.49 -9.98 10.83
C LYS A 156 -1.47 -9.29 9.94
N ILE A 157 -1.23 -9.79 8.73
CA ILE A 157 -0.33 -9.19 7.74
C ILE A 157 -0.77 -7.74 7.44
N LEU A 158 -2.06 -7.52 7.36
CA LEU A 158 -2.65 -6.22 7.09
C LEU A 158 -2.81 -5.32 8.33
N ASN A 159 -2.42 -5.77 9.52
CA ASN A 159 -2.66 -5.05 10.77
C ASN A 159 -4.15 -4.64 10.92
N HIS A 160 -5.05 -5.57 10.57
CA HIS A 160 -6.46 -5.41 10.86
C HIS A 160 -6.71 -5.72 12.35
N VAL A 161 -7.52 -4.90 13.01
CA VAL A 161 -8.03 -5.23 14.35
C VAL A 161 -9.19 -6.20 14.14
N THR A 162 -8.91 -7.51 14.21
CA THR A 162 -9.93 -8.53 14.29
C THR A 162 -10.55 -8.47 15.69
N GLY A 163 -11.82 -8.09 15.78
CA GLY A 163 -12.56 -8.19 17.03
C GLY A 163 -13.28 -6.92 17.46
N GLN A 164 -14.31 -6.54 16.73
CA GLN A 164 -15.59 -6.22 17.32
C GLN A 164 -16.63 -7.08 16.59
N VAL A 165 -16.78 -8.31 17.05
CA VAL A 165 -18.09 -8.96 16.99
C VAL A 165 -19.00 -8.01 17.74
N ARG A 166 -19.75 -7.17 17.01
CA ARG A 166 -20.87 -6.44 17.60
C ARG A 166 -21.77 -7.52 18.16
N GLY A 167 -21.82 -7.56 19.49
CA GLY A 167 -22.61 -8.52 20.21
C GLY A 167 -24.01 -8.60 19.62
N VAL A 168 -24.41 -9.83 19.34
CA VAL A 168 -25.80 -10.22 19.24
C VAL A 168 -26.29 -10.17 20.68
N ALA A 169 -27.07 -9.17 21.00
CA ALA A 169 -27.99 -9.18 22.13
C ALA A 169 -29.35 -9.62 21.60
#